data_ebb903804a9a408eb09e1c19fed3404f
#
_entry.id   ebb903804a9a408eb09e1c19fed3404f
#
_cell.length_a   1.000
_cell.length_b   1.000
_cell.length_c   1.000
_cell.angle_alpha   90.00
_cell.angle_beta   90.00
_cell.angle_gamma   90.00
#
_symmetry.space_group_name_H-M   'P 1'
#
loop_
_entity.id
_entity.type
_entity.pdbx_description
1 polymer ?
#
loop_
_entity_poly.entity_id
_entity_poly.type
_entity_poly.pdbx_seq_one_letter_code
_entity_poly.pdbx_strand_id
1 'polypeptide(L)'
;MCRTPRGGKTPHRVRGEATVSSREGRTMRRWLVALALAGTATVALGGCVQPHRADGDLIDDWPPLSAPRLFVPATDACLPRITPVVQAGTYETVECARSHLAEAVHVGMFTGATAGGTRPEPGSPALRTARAECDQRAREAIGGDWHAARLTLNIALPSVTGWLSGARWYRCDLSETDSIDNTRPVNRVGSLRGALVSDNPLVHRCFDPKLIGNNLNYMAPVLCTEPHRAEFVGVYVERDMSWAVFTRSSQQVHRRCMGLIAAFADVPNNSDLPYRAGSIFYPPSQREWEEGDRGVRCFLWSDDRRLTRSMRGVGPKGLPAI
;
A
#
# COMPACT_ATOMS: atom_id res chain seq x y z
N MET A 1 -14.72 -41.63 17.67
CA MET A 1 -15.68 -41.74 18.77
C MET A 1 -16.68 -40.60 18.59
N CYS A 2 -17.88 -40.93 18.06
CA CYS A 2 -19.17 -40.97 18.72
C CYS A 2 -19.63 -39.61 19.23
N ARG A 3 -20.76 -39.02 18.92
CA ARG A 3 -22.13 -39.53 18.60
C ARG A 3 -23.00 -38.35 18.17
N THR A 4 -23.86 -38.57 17.18
CA THR A 4 -25.10 -37.81 16.96
C THR A 4 -26.17 -38.22 17.97
N PRO A 5 -27.25 -37.45 18.18
CA PRO A 5 -28.54 -38.04 17.94
C PRO A 5 -29.59 -37.21 17.18
N ARG A 6 -30.49 -37.99 16.65
CA ARG A 6 -31.72 -37.74 15.90
C ARG A 6 -32.92 -37.29 16.78
N GLY A 7 -33.96 -36.85 16.07
CA GLY A 7 -35.39 -36.92 16.39
C GLY A 7 -36.11 -35.63 16.04
N GLY A 8 -37.07 -35.50 15.19
CA GLY A 8 -38.19 -36.35 14.78
C GLY A 8 -39.51 -35.74 15.23
N LYS A 9 -40.37 -35.28 14.31
CA LYS A 9 -41.80 -35.62 14.14
C LYS A 9 -42.65 -34.55 13.43
N THR A 10 -43.29 -35.02 12.41
CA THR A 10 -44.49 -34.51 11.69
C THR A 10 -45.75 -34.79 12.54
N PRO A 11 -46.99 -34.58 12.04
CA PRO A 11 -47.68 -33.49 11.35
C PRO A 11 -49.09 -33.19 11.98
N HIS A 12 -49.80 -32.21 11.57
CA HIS A 12 -51.26 -32.15 11.75
C HIS A 12 -52.02 -31.62 10.52
N ARG A 13 -52.88 -32.49 10.06
CA ARG A 13 -53.87 -32.35 9.01
C ARG A 13 -55.18 -31.94 9.67
N VAL A 14 -55.91 -30.99 9.15
CA VAL A 14 -57.35 -30.80 9.41
C VAL A 14 -58.10 -30.66 8.11
N ARG A 15 -59.10 -31.52 8.02
CA ARG A 15 -60.03 -31.74 6.93
C ARG A 15 -61.28 -30.93 7.22
N GLY A 16 -61.93 -30.35 6.21
CA GLY A 16 -63.25 -29.78 6.32
C GLY A 16 -63.93 -29.80 4.93
N GLU A 17 -64.76 -30.83 4.74
CA GLU A 17 -65.70 -30.91 3.64
C GLU A 17 -66.89 -30.03 3.85
N ALA A 18 -67.41 -29.40 2.80
CA ALA A 18 -68.79 -29.01 2.70
C ALA A 18 -69.24 -29.11 1.24
N THR A 19 -70.10 -30.06 0.99
CA THR A 19 -70.89 -30.27 -0.24
C THR A 19 -72.08 -29.37 -0.27
N VAL A 20 -72.33 -28.66 -1.37
CA VAL A 20 -73.64 -28.17 -1.76
C VAL A 20 -73.89 -28.44 -3.24
N SER A 21 -74.98 -29.19 -3.45
CA SER A 21 -75.58 -29.52 -4.74
C SER A 21 -76.52 -28.35 -5.14
N SER A 22 -76.49 -27.96 -6.39
CA SER A 22 -77.74 -27.55 -7.07
C SER A 22 -77.59 -27.61 -8.58
N ARG A 23 -78.53 -28.27 -9.17
CA ARG A 23 -78.85 -28.29 -10.60
C ARG A 23 -79.33 -26.91 -11.01
N GLU A 24 -78.72 -26.34 -12.05
CA GLU A 24 -79.37 -25.48 -13.04
C GLU A 24 -78.30 -24.91 -13.96
N GLY A 25 -78.44 -25.02 -15.25
CA GLY A 25 -77.55 -24.26 -16.15
C GLY A 25 -77.01 -25.02 -17.38
N ARG A 26 -77.79 -26.00 -17.92
CA ARG A 26 -77.31 -26.74 -19.10
C ARG A 26 -77.44 -26.00 -20.44
N THR A 27 -78.06 -24.79 -20.43
CA THR A 27 -78.26 -23.97 -21.64
C THR A 27 -77.25 -22.82 -21.79
N MET A 28 -76.68 -22.33 -20.73
CA MET A 28 -75.63 -21.27 -20.80
C MET A 28 -74.25 -21.77 -21.22
N ARG A 29 -74.01 -23.06 -21.09
CA ARG A 29 -72.66 -23.66 -21.38
C ARG A 29 -72.29 -23.69 -22.87
N ARG A 30 -73.27 -23.67 -23.75
CA ARG A 30 -73.05 -23.73 -25.22
C ARG A 30 -72.64 -22.38 -25.81
N TRP A 31 -73.09 -21.26 -25.25
CA TRP A 31 -72.74 -19.92 -25.71
C TRP A 31 -71.37 -19.44 -25.16
N LEU A 32 -70.99 -19.85 -23.96
CA LEU A 32 -69.68 -19.55 -23.39
C LEU A 32 -68.55 -20.32 -24.08
N VAL A 33 -68.78 -21.54 -24.55
CA VAL A 33 -67.80 -22.29 -25.30
C VAL A 33 -67.56 -21.71 -26.70
N ALA A 34 -68.61 -21.15 -27.34
CA ALA A 34 -68.47 -20.50 -28.65
C ALA A 34 -67.69 -19.17 -28.55
N LEU A 35 -67.88 -18.39 -27.46
CA LEU A 35 -67.14 -17.17 -27.22
C LEU A 35 -65.67 -17.44 -26.80
N ALA A 36 -65.41 -18.52 -26.08
CA ALA A 36 -64.06 -18.94 -25.74
C ALA A 36 -63.24 -19.41 -26.94
N LEU A 37 -63.86 -20.10 -27.90
CA LEU A 37 -63.22 -20.53 -29.14
C LEU A 37 -62.98 -19.38 -30.12
N ALA A 38 -63.80 -18.35 -30.13
CA ALA A 38 -63.57 -17.13 -30.94
C ALA A 38 -62.48 -16.27 -30.35
N GLY A 39 -62.32 -16.21 -28.99
CA GLY A 39 -61.25 -15.50 -28.33
C GLY A 39 -59.86 -16.14 -28.49
N THR A 40 -59.80 -17.47 -28.55
CA THR A 40 -58.53 -18.17 -28.73
C THR A 40 -58.04 -18.13 -30.20
N ALA A 41 -58.94 -18.01 -31.16
CA ALA A 41 -58.53 -17.87 -32.58
C ALA A 41 -57.92 -16.47 -32.87
N THR A 42 -58.41 -15.41 -32.16
CA THR A 42 -57.83 -14.07 -32.33
C THR A 42 -56.46 -13.89 -31.64
N VAL A 43 -56.19 -14.62 -30.57
CA VAL A 43 -54.88 -14.62 -29.90
C VAL A 43 -53.85 -15.41 -30.72
N ALA A 44 -54.26 -16.49 -31.43
CA ALA A 44 -53.39 -17.26 -32.25
C ALA A 44 -52.97 -16.58 -33.58
N LEU A 45 -53.75 -15.60 -34.05
CA LEU A 45 -53.41 -14.78 -35.24
C LEU A 45 -52.68 -13.47 -34.91
N GLY A 46 -52.62 -13.09 -33.63
CA GLY A 46 -51.84 -11.92 -33.15
C GLY A 46 -50.42 -12.26 -32.72
N GLY A 47 -50.00 -13.53 -32.81
CA GLY A 47 -48.68 -14.03 -32.35
C GLY A 47 -47.51 -13.73 -33.24
N CYS A 48 -47.66 -12.93 -34.30
CA CYS A 48 -46.53 -12.51 -35.16
C CYS A 48 -46.38 -10.98 -35.20
N VAL A 49 -46.67 -10.29 -34.08
CA VAL A 49 -46.18 -8.94 -33.96
C VAL A 49 -44.73 -9.03 -33.53
N GLN A 50 -43.84 -8.91 -34.48
CA GLN A 50 -42.42 -8.74 -34.26
C GLN A 50 -42.26 -7.53 -33.28
N PRO A 51 -41.56 -7.70 -32.16
CA PRO A 51 -41.27 -6.57 -31.32
C PRO A 51 -40.56 -5.52 -32.17
N HIS A 52 -40.95 -4.26 -32.07
CA HIS A 52 -40.52 -3.13 -32.89
C HIS A 52 -39.01 -2.90 -32.97
N ARG A 53 -38.19 -3.87 -32.53
CA ARG A 53 -36.74 -3.88 -32.57
C ARG A 53 -36.12 -5.23 -32.89
N ALA A 54 -36.92 -6.24 -33.29
CA ALA A 54 -36.39 -7.48 -33.81
C ALA A 54 -36.54 -7.43 -35.34
N ASP A 55 -35.45 -7.26 -36.05
CA ASP A 55 -35.42 -7.21 -37.53
C ASP A 55 -35.49 -8.61 -38.17
N GLY A 56 -35.55 -9.65 -37.35
CA GLY A 56 -35.67 -11.02 -37.80
C GLY A 56 -34.39 -11.67 -38.27
N ASP A 57 -33.29 -11.01 -38.09
CA ASP A 57 -31.99 -11.55 -38.32
C ASP A 57 -31.33 -12.00 -36.98
N LEU A 58 -30.43 -12.96 -37.05
CA LEU A 58 -29.69 -13.46 -35.86
C LEU A 58 -28.43 -12.63 -35.56
N ILE A 59 -28.23 -11.56 -36.30
CA ILE A 59 -27.16 -10.58 -36.03
C ILE A 59 -27.64 -9.65 -34.93
N ASP A 60 -26.89 -9.58 -33.88
CA ASP A 60 -27.22 -8.85 -32.66
C ASP A 60 -26.97 -7.35 -32.87
N ASP A 61 -28.04 -6.54 -32.94
CA ASP A 61 -27.99 -5.07 -33.02
C ASP A 61 -27.57 -4.42 -31.70
N TRP A 62 -27.00 -5.16 -30.81
CA TRP A 62 -26.46 -4.58 -29.57
C TRP A 62 -25.32 -3.65 -29.92
N PRO A 63 -25.29 -2.46 -29.33
CA PRO A 63 -24.15 -1.58 -29.53
C PRO A 63 -22.87 -2.34 -29.14
N PRO A 64 -21.80 -2.22 -29.92
CA PRO A 64 -20.56 -2.92 -29.63
C PRO A 64 -20.16 -2.63 -28.18
N LEU A 65 -19.85 -3.69 -27.44
CA LEU A 65 -19.34 -3.54 -26.07
C LEU A 65 -18.15 -2.59 -26.09
N SER A 66 -18.15 -1.62 -25.21
CA SER A 66 -17.00 -0.75 -25.03
C SER A 66 -15.75 -1.60 -24.86
N ALA A 67 -14.66 -1.24 -25.52
CA ALA A 67 -13.39 -1.94 -25.35
C ALA A 67 -13.08 -2.12 -23.85
N PRO A 68 -12.70 -3.32 -23.39
CA PRO A 68 -12.37 -3.56 -21.99
C PRO A 68 -11.29 -2.58 -21.54
N ARG A 69 -11.59 -1.81 -20.52
CA ARG A 69 -10.60 -0.92 -19.89
C ARG A 69 -9.86 -1.71 -18.84
N LEU A 70 -8.54 -1.80 -18.97
CA LEU A 70 -7.70 -2.36 -17.94
C LEU A 70 -7.79 -1.50 -16.68
N PHE A 71 -7.90 -2.14 -15.54
CA PHE A 71 -7.84 -1.46 -14.26
C PHE A 71 -6.45 -0.85 -14.05
N VAL A 72 -6.41 0.42 -13.68
CA VAL A 72 -5.22 1.16 -13.23
C VAL A 72 -5.59 1.85 -11.91
N PRO A 73 -4.80 1.69 -10.83
CA PRO A 73 -5.04 2.38 -9.56
C PRO A 73 -4.99 3.90 -9.74
N ALA A 74 -5.69 4.62 -8.86
CA ALA A 74 -5.59 6.08 -8.82
C ALA A 74 -4.30 6.51 -8.10
N THR A 75 -3.70 7.62 -8.56
CA THR A 75 -2.69 8.37 -7.79
C THR A 75 -3.38 9.19 -6.70
N ASP A 76 -2.62 9.61 -5.69
CA ASP A 76 -3.09 10.45 -4.57
C ASP A 76 -4.25 9.82 -3.76
N ALA A 77 -4.36 8.49 -3.83
CA ALA A 77 -5.38 7.73 -3.12
C ALA A 77 -4.88 7.27 -1.76
N CYS A 78 -5.68 7.49 -0.71
CA CYS A 78 -5.42 6.93 0.60
C CYS A 78 -6.01 5.52 0.71
N LEU A 79 -5.22 4.60 1.23
CA LEU A 79 -5.46 3.16 1.21
C LEU A 79 -5.65 2.63 2.63
N PRO A 80 -6.77 1.98 2.93
CA PRO A 80 -7.01 1.42 4.26
C PRO A 80 -6.11 0.22 4.57
N ARG A 81 -5.48 -0.36 3.53
CA ARG A 81 -4.61 -1.54 3.62
C ARG A 81 -3.43 -1.43 2.68
N ILE A 82 -2.30 -2.01 3.08
CA ILE A 82 -1.13 -2.18 2.22
C ILE A 82 -1.26 -3.49 1.47
N THR A 83 -1.29 -3.41 0.14
CA THR A 83 -1.45 -4.57 -0.74
C THR A 83 -0.37 -4.54 -1.81
N PRO A 84 0.69 -5.38 -1.69
CA PRO A 84 1.76 -5.43 -2.69
C PRO A 84 1.30 -6.06 -4.01
N VAL A 85 0.16 -6.76 -4.00
CA VAL A 85 -0.49 -7.32 -5.18
C VAL A 85 -1.93 -6.83 -5.22
N VAL A 86 -2.29 -6.09 -6.27
CA VAL A 86 -3.61 -5.45 -6.36
C VAL A 86 -4.48 -6.14 -7.39
N GLN A 87 -5.70 -6.44 -6.99
CA GLN A 87 -6.79 -6.93 -7.84
C GLN A 87 -7.87 -5.86 -7.93
N ALA A 88 -8.44 -5.64 -9.11
CA ALA A 88 -9.47 -4.63 -9.31
C ALA A 88 -10.68 -4.80 -8.37
N GLY A 89 -11.12 -6.04 -8.15
CA GLY A 89 -12.28 -6.34 -7.30
C GLY A 89 -12.07 -6.15 -5.80
N THR A 90 -10.82 -5.98 -5.34
CA THR A 90 -10.48 -5.76 -3.92
C THR A 90 -9.76 -4.43 -3.69
N TYR A 91 -9.65 -3.60 -4.73
CA TYR A 91 -9.07 -2.28 -4.62
C TYR A 91 -10.05 -1.35 -3.91
N GLU A 92 -9.58 -0.79 -2.80
CA GLU A 92 -10.37 0.08 -1.95
C GLU A 92 -9.57 1.33 -1.62
N THR A 93 -10.22 2.48 -1.69
CA THR A 93 -9.66 3.78 -1.29
C THR A 93 -10.55 4.43 -0.25
N VAL A 94 -9.97 5.30 0.55
CA VAL A 94 -10.69 6.12 1.52
C VAL A 94 -10.27 7.58 1.39
N GLU A 95 -11.12 8.48 1.86
CA GLU A 95 -10.72 9.89 2.00
C GLU A 95 -9.52 10.00 2.95
N CYS A 96 -8.50 10.78 2.58
CA CYS A 96 -7.29 10.94 3.39
C CYS A 96 -7.55 11.57 4.77
N ALA A 97 -8.68 12.24 4.94
CA ALA A 97 -9.15 12.72 6.26
C ALA A 97 -9.62 11.58 7.18
N ARG A 98 -9.76 10.36 6.67
CA ARG A 98 -10.08 9.16 7.45
C ARG A 98 -8.82 8.37 7.76
N SER A 99 -8.93 7.44 8.73
CA SER A 99 -7.84 6.53 9.08
C SER A 99 -7.47 5.62 7.91
N HIS A 100 -6.18 5.58 7.57
CA HIS A 100 -5.62 4.77 6.47
C HIS A 100 -4.18 4.34 6.78
N LEU A 101 -3.67 3.34 6.07
CA LEU A 101 -2.32 2.77 6.29
C LEU A 101 -1.30 3.21 5.25
N ALA A 102 -1.72 3.61 4.07
CA ALA A 102 -0.81 4.02 3.00
C ALA A 102 -1.43 5.09 2.11
N GLU A 103 -0.58 5.81 1.40
CA GLU A 103 -0.96 6.78 0.38
C GLU A 103 -0.24 6.46 -0.94
N ALA A 104 -1.00 6.28 -2.01
CA ALA A 104 -0.50 6.06 -3.35
C ALA A 104 0.03 7.39 -3.93
N VAL A 105 1.32 7.62 -3.85
CA VAL A 105 1.93 8.90 -4.29
C VAL A 105 2.21 8.97 -5.79
N HIS A 106 2.27 7.81 -6.45
CA HIS A 106 2.49 7.73 -7.90
C HIS A 106 2.01 6.39 -8.46
N VAL A 107 1.58 6.42 -9.72
CA VAL A 107 1.32 5.22 -10.54
C VAL A 107 2.11 5.35 -11.84
N GLY A 108 3.10 4.48 -12.01
CA GLY A 108 3.92 4.41 -13.22
C GLY A 108 3.54 3.21 -14.11
N MET A 109 4.19 3.13 -15.26
CA MET A 109 3.95 2.07 -16.24
C MET A 109 5.25 1.40 -16.64
N PHE A 110 5.27 0.08 -16.67
CA PHE A 110 6.32 -0.66 -17.34
C PHE A 110 6.18 -0.48 -18.86
N THR A 111 7.27 -0.13 -19.52
CA THR A 111 7.30 0.15 -20.97
C THR A 111 8.44 -0.59 -21.65
N GLY A 112 8.39 -0.73 -22.97
CA GLY A 112 9.46 -1.37 -23.76
C GLY A 112 9.78 -2.77 -23.24
N ALA A 113 11.06 -3.06 -23.05
CA ALA A 113 11.54 -4.38 -22.57
C ALA A 113 11.02 -4.76 -21.17
N THR A 114 10.72 -3.78 -20.31
CA THR A 114 10.20 -4.02 -18.97
C THR A 114 8.70 -4.42 -18.96
N ALA A 115 7.97 -4.12 -20.02
CA ALA A 115 6.56 -4.48 -20.19
C ALA A 115 6.37 -5.87 -20.80
N GLY A 116 7.43 -6.46 -21.36
CA GLY A 116 7.38 -7.81 -21.97
C GLY A 116 7.57 -8.91 -20.94
N GLY A 117 7.12 -10.10 -21.27
CA GLY A 117 7.39 -11.29 -20.47
C GLY A 117 6.54 -11.46 -19.21
N THR A 118 7.12 -12.12 -18.23
CA THR A 118 6.48 -12.38 -16.94
C THR A 118 6.37 -11.13 -16.07
N ARG A 119 5.45 -11.16 -15.11
CA ARG A 119 5.33 -10.10 -14.09
C ARG A 119 6.68 -9.94 -13.37
N PRO A 120 7.18 -8.69 -13.19
CA PRO A 120 8.45 -8.45 -12.52
C PRO A 120 8.50 -9.06 -11.12
N GLU A 121 9.60 -9.75 -10.84
CA GLU A 121 9.87 -10.33 -9.52
C GLU A 121 10.74 -9.41 -8.67
N PRO A 122 10.72 -9.55 -7.33
CA PRO A 122 11.61 -8.82 -6.44
C PRO A 122 13.08 -8.92 -6.91
N GLY A 123 13.78 -7.78 -6.89
CA GLY A 123 15.18 -7.71 -7.33
C GLY A 123 15.40 -7.71 -8.83
N SER A 124 14.36 -7.86 -9.67
CA SER A 124 14.50 -7.76 -11.13
C SER A 124 14.91 -6.35 -11.56
N PRO A 125 15.63 -6.19 -12.70
CA PRO A 125 15.97 -4.85 -13.22
C PRO A 125 14.76 -3.95 -13.44
N ALA A 126 13.65 -4.51 -13.93
CA ALA A 126 12.41 -3.77 -14.12
C ALA A 126 11.87 -3.20 -12.80
N LEU A 127 11.86 -4.01 -11.73
CA LEU A 127 11.37 -3.54 -10.43
C LEU A 127 12.33 -2.55 -9.77
N ARG A 128 13.64 -2.69 -9.94
CA ARG A 128 14.62 -1.69 -9.48
C ARG A 128 14.46 -0.34 -10.19
N THR A 129 14.16 -0.35 -11.50
CA THR A 129 13.84 0.89 -12.24
C THR A 129 12.56 1.54 -11.70
N ALA A 130 11.52 0.75 -11.50
CA ALA A 130 10.27 1.23 -10.88
C ALA A 130 10.52 1.77 -9.46
N ARG A 131 11.38 1.12 -8.66
CA ARG A 131 11.75 1.60 -7.33
C ARG A 131 12.45 2.97 -7.38
N ALA A 132 13.38 3.16 -8.31
CA ALA A 132 14.08 4.44 -8.46
C ALA A 132 13.11 5.57 -8.85
N GLU A 133 12.14 5.30 -9.72
CA GLU A 133 11.10 6.28 -10.04
C GLU A 133 10.18 6.52 -8.83
N CYS A 134 9.75 5.47 -8.12
CA CYS A 134 8.97 5.61 -6.90
C CYS A 134 9.68 6.45 -5.84
N ASP A 135 10.99 6.26 -5.64
CA ASP A 135 11.80 7.06 -4.70
C ASP A 135 11.77 8.55 -5.07
N GLN A 136 12.01 8.85 -6.34
CA GLN A 136 11.95 10.23 -6.82
C GLN A 136 10.57 10.85 -6.62
N ARG A 137 9.51 10.16 -7.05
CA ARG A 137 8.13 10.64 -6.94
C ARG A 137 7.67 10.79 -5.48
N ALA A 138 8.11 9.89 -4.62
CA ALA A 138 7.85 10.00 -3.19
C ALA A 138 8.48 11.28 -2.60
N ARG A 139 9.74 11.56 -2.91
CA ARG A 139 10.44 12.79 -2.49
C ARG A 139 9.72 14.03 -2.98
N GLU A 140 9.31 14.07 -4.25
CA GLU A 140 8.55 15.17 -4.84
C GLU A 140 7.19 15.36 -4.13
N ALA A 141 6.47 14.28 -3.89
CA ALA A 141 5.14 14.33 -3.28
C ALA A 141 5.15 14.86 -1.85
N ILE A 142 6.12 14.46 -1.03
CA ILE A 142 6.20 14.85 0.39
C ILE A 142 7.06 16.09 0.64
N GLY A 143 7.80 16.55 -0.37
CA GLY A 143 8.68 17.73 -0.27
C GLY A 143 10.00 17.50 0.46
N GLY A 144 10.51 16.25 0.46
CA GLY A 144 11.77 15.90 1.12
C GLY A 144 12.13 14.42 1.01
N ASP A 145 13.22 14.01 1.63
CA ASP A 145 13.65 12.61 1.63
C ASP A 145 12.83 11.79 2.63
N TRP A 146 12.03 10.84 2.16
CA TRP A 146 11.20 9.97 3.00
C TRP A 146 12.03 9.12 3.99
N HIS A 147 13.31 8.82 3.67
CA HIS A 147 14.20 8.14 4.60
C HIS A 147 14.52 8.99 5.86
N ALA A 148 14.38 10.31 5.76
CA ALA A 148 14.58 11.20 6.90
C ALA A 148 13.42 11.17 7.90
N ALA A 149 12.37 10.42 7.62
CA ALA A 149 11.16 10.36 8.41
C ALA A 149 10.76 8.91 8.74
N ARG A 150 9.80 8.78 9.65
CA ARG A 150 9.17 7.48 9.97
C ARG A 150 8.23 7.04 8.84
N LEU A 151 8.81 6.83 7.66
CA LEU A 151 8.12 6.43 6.45
C LEU A 151 8.79 5.22 5.82
N THR A 152 8.01 4.44 5.10
CA THR A 152 8.48 3.36 4.22
C THR A 152 7.81 3.47 2.86
N LEU A 153 8.57 3.15 1.81
CA LEU A 153 8.12 3.16 0.42
C LEU A 153 7.90 1.72 -0.04
N ASN A 154 6.69 1.42 -0.47
CA ASN A 154 6.29 0.12 -0.98
C ASN A 154 5.91 0.22 -2.46
N ILE A 155 6.12 -0.86 -3.21
CA ILE A 155 5.68 -0.96 -4.61
C ILE A 155 4.60 -2.03 -4.69
N ALA A 156 3.46 -1.66 -5.26
CA ALA A 156 2.39 -2.59 -5.55
C ALA A 156 2.30 -2.86 -7.06
N LEU A 157 2.03 -4.10 -7.41
CA LEU A 157 1.95 -4.59 -8.79
C LEU A 157 0.57 -5.16 -9.08
N PRO A 158 0.16 -5.26 -10.37
CA PRO A 158 -1.01 -6.02 -10.76
C PRO A 158 -0.92 -7.47 -10.27
N SER A 159 -2.04 -8.12 -10.02
CA SER A 159 -2.06 -9.56 -9.81
C SER A 159 -1.52 -10.30 -11.05
N VAL A 160 -1.17 -11.56 -10.90
CA VAL A 160 -0.73 -12.40 -12.04
C VAL A 160 -1.80 -12.40 -13.15
N THR A 161 -3.06 -12.56 -12.77
CA THR A 161 -4.18 -12.49 -13.73
C THR A 161 -4.26 -11.11 -14.40
N GLY A 162 -4.13 -10.02 -13.64
CA GLY A 162 -4.11 -8.67 -14.18
C GLY A 162 -2.96 -8.48 -15.17
N TRP A 163 -1.76 -8.98 -14.86
CA TRP A 163 -0.60 -8.93 -15.75
C TRP A 163 -0.84 -9.71 -17.04
N LEU A 164 -1.37 -10.93 -16.94
CA LEU A 164 -1.72 -11.75 -18.10
C LEU A 164 -2.80 -11.10 -18.96
N SER A 165 -3.69 -10.33 -18.36
CA SER A 165 -4.71 -9.53 -19.07
C SER A 165 -4.18 -8.23 -19.66
N GLY A 166 -2.88 -7.92 -19.52
CA GLY A 166 -2.25 -6.75 -20.12
C GLY A 166 -2.00 -5.56 -19.19
N ALA A 167 -2.31 -5.64 -17.89
CA ALA A 167 -1.95 -4.58 -16.95
C ALA A 167 -0.43 -4.47 -16.81
N ARG A 168 0.11 -3.25 -16.93
CA ARG A 168 1.57 -2.97 -16.93
C ARG A 168 1.93 -1.83 -15.99
N TRP A 169 1.08 -1.52 -15.02
CA TRP A 169 1.32 -0.47 -14.04
C TRP A 169 2.09 -0.98 -12.80
N TYR A 170 2.72 -0.06 -12.11
CA TYR A 170 3.14 -0.21 -10.71
C TYR A 170 2.67 1.01 -9.91
N ARG A 171 2.44 0.83 -8.63
CA ARG A 171 1.99 1.89 -7.72
C ARG A 171 3.00 2.06 -6.60
N CYS A 172 3.34 3.31 -6.31
CA CYS A 172 4.26 3.71 -5.27
C CYS A 172 3.46 4.14 -4.04
N ASP A 173 3.56 3.40 -2.95
CA ASP A 173 2.81 3.65 -1.73
C ASP A 173 3.75 4.08 -0.60
N LEU A 174 3.48 5.23 0.02
CA LEU A 174 4.12 5.63 1.27
C LEU A 174 3.25 5.24 2.46
N SER A 175 3.89 4.75 3.51
CA SER A 175 3.25 4.40 4.79
C SER A 175 4.02 5.01 5.95
N GLU A 176 3.30 5.53 6.95
CA GLU A 176 3.91 5.88 8.23
C GLU A 176 4.26 4.62 9.01
N THR A 177 5.41 4.62 9.68
CA THR A 177 5.88 3.50 10.49
C THR A 177 5.88 3.85 11.98
N ASP A 178 5.79 2.82 12.81
CA ASP A 178 5.77 2.95 14.27
C ASP A 178 7.06 3.63 14.79
N SER A 179 8.22 3.10 14.41
CA SER A 179 9.52 3.66 14.78
C SER A 179 10.59 3.30 13.74
N ILE A 180 11.82 3.76 13.98
CA ILE A 180 12.95 3.38 13.12
C ILE A 180 13.34 1.90 13.30
N ASP A 181 13.11 1.34 14.48
CA ASP A 181 13.42 -0.07 14.79
C ASP A 181 12.26 -1.00 14.39
N ASN A 182 11.05 -0.48 14.34
CA ASN A 182 9.84 -1.19 13.97
C ASN A 182 9.18 -0.51 12.79
N THR A 183 9.50 -0.99 11.59
CA THR A 183 8.96 -0.48 10.32
C THR A 183 7.54 -0.96 10.04
N ARG A 184 6.83 -1.48 11.05
CA ARG A 184 5.41 -1.83 10.92
C ARG A 184 4.60 -0.58 10.60
N PRO A 185 3.79 -0.61 9.53
CA PRO A 185 2.89 0.49 9.20
C PRO A 185 1.87 0.75 10.30
N VAL A 186 1.62 2.02 10.55
CA VAL A 186 0.61 2.50 11.50
C VAL A 186 -0.46 3.30 10.80
N ASN A 187 -1.66 3.30 11.38
CA ASN A 187 -2.75 4.13 10.87
C ASN A 187 -2.43 5.62 11.08
N ARG A 188 -2.74 6.40 10.05
CA ARG A 188 -2.68 7.85 10.09
C ARG A 188 -3.98 8.50 9.62
N VAL A 189 -4.11 9.78 9.90
CA VAL A 189 -5.15 10.66 9.39
C VAL A 189 -4.48 11.86 8.71
N GLY A 190 -4.99 12.28 7.58
CA GLY A 190 -4.41 13.36 6.76
C GLY A 190 -3.37 12.86 5.75
N SER A 191 -3.20 13.61 4.65
CA SER A 191 -2.28 13.27 3.58
C SER A 191 -0.81 13.46 3.98
N LEU A 192 0.08 12.66 3.38
CA LEU A 192 1.55 12.81 3.41
C LEU A 192 2.06 13.87 2.44
N ARG A 193 1.22 14.35 1.52
CA ARG A 193 1.63 15.34 0.52
C ARG A 193 2.14 16.61 1.20
N GLY A 194 3.37 17.01 0.86
CA GLY A 194 4.04 18.17 1.46
C GLY A 194 4.41 18.02 2.94
N ALA A 195 4.31 16.81 3.51
CA ALA A 195 4.54 16.58 4.94
C ALA A 195 5.96 16.94 5.41
N LEU A 196 6.95 16.99 4.53
CA LEU A 196 8.34 17.33 4.88
C LEU A 196 8.76 18.73 4.43
N VAL A 197 7.86 19.54 3.92
CA VAL A 197 8.15 20.96 3.56
C VAL A 197 8.36 21.82 4.81
N SER A 198 7.71 21.50 5.91
CA SER A 198 7.81 22.21 7.18
C SER A 198 8.24 21.27 8.31
N ASP A 199 8.44 21.84 9.48
CA ASP A 199 8.74 21.08 10.70
C ASP A 199 7.60 20.09 11.00
N ASN A 200 7.90 18.78 10.94
CA ASN A 200 6.91 17.73 11.06
C ASN A 200 7.39 16.66 12.06
N PRO A 201 6.53 16.15 12.94
CA PRO A 201 6.88 15.11 13.92
C PRO A 201 7.24 13.75 13.29
N LEU A 202 7.00 13.57 11.99
CA LEU A 202 7.46 12.36 11.26
C LEU A 202 8.98 12.32 11.12
N VAL A 203 9.65 13.49 11.06
CA VAL A 203 11.10 13.57 10.83
C VAL A 203 11.87 13.00 12.01
N HIS A 204 12.86 12.18 11.73
CA HIS A 204 13.80 11.70 12.73
C HIS A 204 14.59 12.87 13.33
N ARG A 205 14.73 12.90 14.65
CA ARG A 205 15.42 13.99 15.36
C ARG A 205 16.38 13.45 16.41
N CYS A 206 15.97 13.40 17.65
CA CYS A 206 16.78 13.03 18.80
C CYS A 206 16.27 11.74 19.43
N PHE A 207 17.21 10.94 19.93
CA PHE A 207 16.92 9.62 20.47
C PHE A 207 17.77 9.34 21.71
N ASP A 208 17.22 8.57 22.66
CA ASP A 208 17.99 7.98 23.75
C ASP A 208 18.10 6.46 23.53
N PRO A 209 19.15 5.98 22.84
CA PRO A 209 19.34 4.58 22.52
C PRO A 209 19.35 3.70 23.77
N LYS A 210 18.60 2.60 23.73
CA LYS A 210 18.55 1.58 24.77
C LYS A 210 19.42 0.42 24.36
N LEU A 211 20.37 0.07 25.17
CA LEU A 211 21.34 -1.00 24.93
C LEU A 211 20.98 -2.23 25.77
N ILE A 212 21.27 -3.42 25.21
CA ILE A 212 21.35 -4.70 25.95
C ILE A 212 22.81 -5.15 25.83
N GLY A 213 23.54 -5.08 26.94
CA GLY A 213 25.01 -5.14 26.89
C GLY A 213 25.56 -4.02 26.00
N ASN A 214 26.38 -4.35 25.02
CA ASN A 214 26.95 -3.42 24.05
C ASN A 214 26.15 -3.32 22.74
N ASN A 215 25.00 -3.98 22.65
CA ASN A 215 24.22 -4.01 21.43
C ASN A 215 23.05 -3.00 21.53
N LEU A 216 22.86 -2.24 20.45
CA LEU A 216 21.70 -1.38 20.30
C LEU A 216 20.43 -2.24 20.21
N ASN A 217 19.50 -2.01 21.13
CA ASN A 217 18.22 -2.71 21.18
C ASN A 217 17.07 -1.87 20.61
N TYR A 218 17.06 -0.58 20.95
CA TYR A 218 15.96 0.30 20.55
C TYR A 218 16.40 1.77 20.58
N MET A 219 15.97 2.53 19.56
CA MET A 219 16.16 3.99 19.45
C MET A 219 14.92 4.71 19.99
N ALA A 220 14.89 4.98 21.30
CA ALA A 220 13.77 5.70 21.92
C ALA A 220 13.75 7.16 21.44
N PRO A 221 12.71 7.62 20.72
CA PRO A 221 12.59 9.01 20.31
C PRO A 221 12.35 9.91 21.55
N VAL A 222 13.03 11.04 21.58
CA VAL A 222 12.88 12.06 22.65
C VAL A 222 12.92 13.45 22.05
N LEU A 223 12.47 14.46 22.80
CA LEU A 223 12.67 15.84 22.37
C LEU A 223 14.16 16.20 22.46
N CYS A 224 14.67 16.98 21.50
CA CYS A 224 16.09 17.39 21.51
C CYS A 224 16.47 18.32 22.68
N THR A 225 15.48 18.82 23.42
CA THR A 225 15.66 19.56 24.68
C THR A 225 15.76 18.66 25.91
N GLU A 226 15.44 17.38 25.76
CA GLU A 226 15.58 16.36 26.80
C GLU A 226 16.94 15.67 26.71
N PRO A 227 17.41 15.04 27.80
CA PRO A 227 18.67 14.29 27.79
C PRO A 227 18.62 13.12 26.77
N HIS A 228 19.50 13.17 25.78
CA HIS A 228 19.58 12.17 24.71
C HIS A 228 21.03 11.85 24.35
N ARG A 229 21.25 10.79 23.57
CA ARG A 229 22.57 10.33 23.17
C ARG A 229 22.75 10.15 21.69
N ALA A 230 21.68 10.25 20.89
CA ALA A 230 21.79 10.15 19.45
C ALA A 230 20.93 11.19 18.74
N GLU A 231 21.43 11.70 17.61
CA GLU A 231 20.71 12.63 16.74
C GLU A 231 20.77 12.17 15.29
N PHE A 232 19.65 12.23 14.59
CA PHE A 232 19.61 11.99 13.15
C PHE A 232 20.35 13.11 12.41
N VAL A 233 21.34 12.74 11.60
CA VAL A 233 22.18 13.71 10.89
C VAL A 233 21.96 13.72 9.39
N GLY A 234 21.29 12.71 8.84
CA GLY A 234 20.98 12.67 7.40
C GLY A 234 21.01 11.27 6.84
N VAL A 235 20.85 11.21 5.53
CA VAL A 235 20.87 10.00 4.71
C VAL A 235 21.96 10.13 3.65
N TYR A 236 22.69 9.09 3.39
CA TYR A 236 23.46 8.99 2.17
C TYR A 236 23.01 7.80 1.32
N VAL A 237 23.12 7.93 0.00
CA VAL A 237 22.83 6.86 -0.92
C VAL A 237 24.09 6.06 -1.17
N GLU A 238 24.09 4.76 -0.83
CA GLU A 238 25.23 3.89 -1.09
C GLU A 238 25.28 3.52 -2.59
N ARG A 239 26.50 3.30 -3.09
CA ARG A 239 26.68 2.79 -4.46
C ARG A 239 26.04 1.42 -4.64
N ASP A 240 25.74 1.05 -5.87
CA ASP A 240 25.20 -0.27 -6.17
C ASP A 240 26.22 -1.37 -5.85
N MET A 241 25.82 -2.26 -4.95
CA MET A 241 26.57 -3.43 -4.53
C MET A 241 25.62 -4.47 -3.95
N SER A 242 26.06 -5.73 -3.89
CA SER A 242 25.26 -6.77 -3.25
C SER A 242 25.15 -6.57 -1.74
N TRP A 243 24.05 -7.04 -1.14
CA TRP A 243 23.85 -7.03 0.31
C TRP A 243 25.03 -7.66 1.09
N ALA A 244 25.54 -8.80 0.59
CA ALA A 244 26.66 -9.48 1.21
C ALA A 244 27.98 -8.66 1.20
N VAL A 245 28.17 -7.77 0.23
CA VAL A 245 29.30 -6.83 0.22
C VAL A 245 29.05 -5.68 1.18
N PHE A 246 27.84 -5.13 1.19
CA PHE A 246 27.45 -4.04 2.08
C PHE A 246 27.64 -4.43 3.57
N THR A 247 27.13 -5.60 3.98
CA THR A 247 27.21 -6.04 5.40
C THR A 247 28.63 -6.23 5.91
N ARG A 248 29.60 -6.45 5.01
CA ARG A 248 31.02 -6.51 5.35
C ARG A 248 31.73 -5.15 5.33
N SER A 249 31.02 -4.09 4.94
CA SER A 249 31.60 -2.75 4.74
C SER A 249 31.28 -1.78 5.88
N SER A 250 30.91 -2.27 7.07
CA SER A 250 30.45 -1.44 8.21
C SER A 250 31.40 -0.29 8.53
N GLN A 251 32.71 -0.53 8.51
CA GLN A 251 33.71 0.51 8.74
C GLN A 251 33.65 1.67 7.71
N GLN A 252 33.35 1.33 6.45
CA GLN A 252 33.18 2.35 5.40
C GLN A 252 31.87 3.11 5.60
N VAL A 253 30.81 2.43 6.02
CA VAL A 253 29.53 3.05 6.36
C VAL A 253 29.71 4.07 7.50
N HIS A 254 30.38 3.66 8.60
CA HIS A 254 30.71 4.59 9.69
C HIS A 254 31.49 5.82 9.21
N ARG A 255 32.52 5.65 8.36
CA ARG A 255 33.25 6.82 7.81
C ARG A 255 32.36 7.76 7.00
N ARG A 256 31.38 7.25 6.24
CA ARG A 256 30.42 8.07 5.52
C ARG A 256 29.47 8.79 6.48
N CYS A 257 28.98 8.13 7.51
CA CYS A 257 28.17 8.74 8.54
C CYS A 257 28.95 9.84 9.30
N MET A 258 30.25 9.64 9.56
CA MET A 258 31.10 10.67 10.16
C MET A 258 31.17 11.95 9.31
N GLY A 259 31.18 11.82 7.98
CA GLY A 259 31.09 12.97 7.07
C GLY A 259 29.76 13.75 7.22
N LEU A 260 28.62 13.04 7.37
CA LEU A 260 27.34 13.67 7.66
C LEU A 260 27.29 14.31 9.05
N ILE A 261 27.91 13.68 10.05
CA ILE A 261 28.02 14.24 11.41
C ILE A 261 28.80 15.55 11.38
N ALA A 262 29.93 15.58 10.67
CA ALA A 262 30.75 16.77 10.51
C ALA A 262 29.94 17.93 9.89
N ALA A 263 29.24 17.65 8.81
CA ALA A 263 28.37 18.64 8.15
C ALA A 263 27.20 19.09 9.03
N PHE A 264 26.59 18.14 9.74
CA PHE A 264 25.47 18.43 10.65
C PHE A 264 25.87 19.34 11.81
N ALA A 265 27.02 19.07 12.43
CA ALA A 265 27.51 19.81 13.60
C ALA A 265 28.33 21.06 13.24
N ASP A 266 28.61 21.29 11.95
CA ASP A 266 29.50 22.35 11.46
C ASP A 266 30.92 22.27 12.08
N VAL A 267 31.51 21.03 11.97
CA VAL A 267 32.85 20.74 12.47
C VAL A 267 33.73 20.12 11.38
N PRO A 268 35.09 20.25 11.49
CA PRO A 268 35.98 19.58 10.55
C PRO A 268 35.81 18.05 10.57
N ASN A 269 35.76 17.43 9.39
CA ASN A 269 35.83 15.97 9.23
C ASN A 269 37.30 15.54 9.21
N ASN A 270 37.89 15.46 10.37
CA ASN A 270 39.32 15.15 10.57
C ASN A 270 39.51 13.98 11.56
N SER A 271 40.78 13.70 11.90
CA SER A 271 41.15 12.63 12.84
C SER A 271 40.61 12.81 14.26
N ASP A 272 40.21 14.04 14.64
CA ASP A 272 39.74 14.35 16.00
C ASP A 272 38.25 14.04 16.16
N LEU A 273 37.50 14.03 15.06
CA LEU A 273 36.06 13.82 15.10
C LEU A 273 35.62 12.50 15.76
N PRO A 274 36.31 11.34 15.52
CA PRO A 274 35.98 10.09 16.21
C PRO A 274 36.16 10.12 17.73
N TYR A 275 36.92 11.08 18.26
CA TYR A 275 37.05 11.32 19.70
C TYR A 275 36.00 12.30 20.26
N ARG A 276 35.06 12.72 19.42
CA ARG A 276 33.98 13.67 19.79
C ARG A 276 32.60 13.08 19.58
N ALA A 277 32.46 12.20 18.61
CA ALA A 277 31.21 11.53 18.30
C ALA A 277 31.45 10.17 17.66
N GLY A 278 30.65 9.19 18.03
CA GLY A 278 30.47 7.96 17.29
C GLY A 278 29.36 8.09 16.24
N SER A 279 29.07 7.01 15.55
CA SER A 279 27.93 6.95 14.65
C SER A 279 27.13 5.65 14.80
N ILE A 280 25.82 5.77 14.66
CA ILE A 280 24.89 4.66 14.46
C ILE A 280 24.35 4.80 13.04
N PHE A 281 24.08 3.67 12.38
CA PHE A 281 23.46 3.70 11.06
C PHE A 281 22.36 2.64 10.93
N TYR A 282 21.35 2.98 10.12
CA TYR A 282 20.23 2.12 9.76
C TYR A 282 20.18 2.00 8.23
N PRO A 283 20.58 0.86 7.66
CA PRO A 283 20.41 0.59 6.24
C PRO A 283 18.96 0.18 5.94
N PRO A 284 18.57 0.13 4.67
CA PRO A 284 17.40 -0.63 4.23
C PRO A 284 17.51 -2.10 4.67
N SER A 285 16.39 -2.79 4.78
CA SER A 285 16.39 -4.25 4.94
C SER A 285 17.02 -4.93 3.72
N GLN A 286 17.43 -6.19 3.86
CA GLN A 286 17.98 -6.95 2.73
C GLN A 286 17.02 -6.95 1.54
N ARG A 287 15.71 -7.13 1.77
CA ARG A 287 14.71 -7.12 0.71
C ARG A 287 14.66 -5.77 0.00
N GLU A 288 14.58 -4.66 0.73
CA GLU A 288 14.58 -3.31 0.15
C GLU A 288 15.85 -3.02 -0.61
N TRP A 289 17.01 -3.50 -0.10
CA TRP A 289 18.30 -3.41 -0.78
C TRP A 289 18.30 -4.17 -2.12
N GLU A 290 17.77 -5.38 -2.14
CA GLU A 290 17.65 -6.19 -3.36
C GLU A 290 16.69 -5.55 -4.36
N GLU A 291 15.66 -4.86 -3.87
CA GLU A 291 14.72 -4.06 -4.65
C GLU A 291 15.31 -2.72 -5.15
N GLY A 292 16.51 -2.33 -4.69
CA GLY A 292 17.24 -1.15 -5.17
C GLY A 292 17.30 0.02 -4.22
N ASP A 293 16.75 -0.08 -3.00
CA ASP A 293 16.95 0.95 -1.98
C ASP A 293 18.41 0.98 -1.51
N ARG A 294 18.98 2.17 -1.45
CA ARG A 294 20.38 2.42 -1.06
C ARG A 294 20.49 3.51 0.01
N GLY A 295 19.38 3.97 0.56
CA GLY A 295 19.31 5.04 1.55
C GLY A 295 19.75 4.57 2.93
N VAL A 296 20.93 4.96 3.38
CA VAL A 296 21.44 4.63 4.72
C VAL A 296 21.25 5.83 5.63
N ARG A 297 20.45 5.65 6.69
CA ARG A 297 20.20 6.67 7.73
C ARG A 297 21.36 6.71 8.68
N CYS A 298 21.90 7.89 8.96
CA CYS A 298 23.01 8.10 9.89
C CYS A 298 22.59 8.91 11.10
N PHE A 299 23.18 8.55 12.25
CA PHE A 299 22.96 9.23 13.52
C PHE A 299 24.29 9.56 14.15
N LEU A 300 24.42 10.77 14.70
CA LEU A 300 25.45 11.08 15.67
C LEU A 300 25.19 10.23 16.92
N TRP A 301 26.23 9.68 17.49
CA TRP A 301 26.21 8.92 18.74
C TRP A 301 27.15 9.53 19.76
N SER A 302 26.61 9.91 20.94
CA SER A 302 27.35 10.39 22.09
C SER A 302 27.30 9.33 23.20
N ASP A 303 28.31 8.48 23.27
CA ASP A 303 28.31 7.24 24.08
C ASP A 303 27.99 7.51 25.56
N ASP A 304 28.89 8.16 26.28
CA ASP A 304 28.79 8.35 27.71
C ASP A 304 28.16 9.70 28.10
N ARG A 305 28.01 10.62 27.17
CA ARG A 305 27.55 11.96 27.43
C ARG A 305 26.12 12.17 26.97
N ARG A 306 25.28 12.64 27.87
CA ARG A 306 23.93 13.09 27.55
C ARG A 306 23.95 14.49 26.96
N LEU A 307 23.44 14.62 25.75
CA LEU A 307 23.17 15.91 25.11
C LEU A 307 21.85 16.44 25.65
N THR A 308 21.75 17.76 25.83
CA THR A 308 20.54 18.47 26.33
C THR A 308 20.04 19.50 25.33
N ARG A 309 20.64 19.53 24.16
CA ARG A 309 20.24 20.35 23.01
C ARG A 309 20.74 19.69 21.73
N SER A 310 20.19 20.04 20.59
CA SER A 310 20.69 19.55 19.33
C SER A 310 22.13 20.02 19.05
N MET A 311 22.90 19.14 18.46
CA MET A 311 24.26 19.39 17.97
C MET A 311 24.31 19.98 16.57
N ARG A 312 23.17 20.31 15.99
CA ARG A 312 23.12 20.95 14.66
C ARG A 312 23.78 22.32 14.68
N GLY A 313 24.83 22.51 13.87
CA GLY A 313 25.50 23.78 13.69
C GLY A 313 26.21 24.36 14.93
N VAL A 314 26.56 23.50 15.91
CA VAL A 314 27.18 23.94 17.15
C VAL A 314 28.64 24.39 16.99
N GLY A 315 29.26 24.01 15.88
CA GLY A 315 30.66 24.33 15.60
C GLY A 315 31.68 23.56 16.46
N PRO A 316 33.00 23.76 16.22
CA PRO A 316 34.06 22.98 16.85
C PRO A 316 34.11 23.03 18.37
N LYS A 317 33.64 24.14 18.98
CA LYS A 317 33.58 24.31 20.45
C LYS A 317 32.31 23.72 21.08
N GLY A 318 31.26 23.47 20.26
CA GLY A 318 29.97 22.99 20.72
C GLY A 318 29.86 21.48 20.77
N LEU A 319 30.62 20.77 19.94
CA LEU A 319 30.67 19.29 19.96
C LEU A 319 31.74 18.88 20.98
N PRO A 320 31.37 18.37 22.14
CA PRO A 320 32.32 18.05 23.21
C PRO A 320 33.22 16.87 22.80
N ALA A 321 34.43 16.80 23.36
CA ALA A 321 35.25 15.58 23.29
C ALA A 321 34.62 14.47 24.16
N ILE A 322 34.70 13.24 23.69
CA ILE A 322 34.26 12.03 24.40
C ILE A 322 35.27 11.73 25.51
#